data_8c6c44f43a71580c69e902fef424b436
#
_entry.id   8c6c44f43a71580c69e902fef424b436
#
_cell.length_a   1.000
_cell.length_b   1.000
_cell.length_c   1.000
_cell.angle_alpha   90.00
_cell.angle_beta   90.00
_cell.angle_gamma   90.00
#
_symmetry.space_group_name_H-M   'P 1'
#
loop_
_entity.id
_entity.type
_entity.pdbx_description
1 polymer ?
#
loop_
_entity_poly.entity_id
_entity_poly.type
_entity_poly.pdbx_seq_one_letter_code
_entity_poly.pdbx_strand_id
1 'polypeptide(L)'
;VAHTCQYHNGKCACGRICDHVDKVDKNGYCTRCQMLVEAFETGGTRYTSLENALNAAQDGDTITLRGPLEIENKEPIEISKNIILNLNGFTLSKSREEALLCILGSNVAIINGKVQNTHPSDPYHAVAVGKSKQTGAKLTLDNVTLEGSVGGGTGVRGFGLFFLTGNEAVVTSGTFTGGIYTEGTLSMSGGNADRL
;
A
#
# COMPACT_ATOMS: atom_id res chain seq x y z
N VAL A 1 16.45 38.21 12.54
CA VAL A 1 15.71 38.23 11.28
C VAL A 1 14.75 37.06 11.31
N ALA A 2 13.44 37.32 11.17
CA ALA A 2 12.44 36.25 11.13
C ALA A 2 12.66 35.42 9.87
N HIS A 3 12.93 34.10 10.04
CA HIS A 3 13.11 33.17 8.94
C HIS A 3 11.72 32.67 8.45
N THR A 4 11.41 32.96 7.21
CA THR A 4 10.22 32.39 6.56
C THR A 4 10.57 31.00 6.03
N CYS A 5 9.93 29.96 6.55
CA CYS A 5 10.13 28.59 6.08
C CYS A 5 9.64 28.44 4.63
N GLN A 6 10.55 28.04 3.76
CA GLN A 6 10.20 27.48 2.45
C GLN A 6 10.34 25.97 2.54
N TYR A 7 9.22 25.26 2.32
CA TYR A 7 9.16 23.82 2.45
C TYR A 7 9.40 23.17 1.09
N HIS A 8 10.21 22.10 1.10
CA HIS A 8 10.36 21.18 -0.02
C HIS A 8 10.16 19.76 0.50
N ASN A 9 9.24 19.02 -0.11
CA ASN A 9 8.85 17.67 0.36
C ASN A 9 8.54 17.63 1.87
N GLY A 10 7.74 18.59 2.35
CA GLY A 10 7.32 18.69 3.74
C GLY A 10 8.37 19.20 4.73
N LYS A 11 9.62 19.44 4.30
CA LYS A 11 10.71 19.92 5.18
C LYS A 11 11.25 21.27 4.73
N CYS A 12 11.50 22.15 5.68
CA CYS A 12 12.24 23.39 5.46
C CYS A 12 13.75 23.14 5.65
N ALA A 13 14.59 23.92 4.96
CA ALA A 13 16.05 23.87 5.13
C ALA A 13 16.52 24.10 6.59
N CYS A 14 15.73 24.77 7.43
CA CYS A 14 15.96 24.93 8.87
C CYS A 14 15.59 23.70 9.72
N GLY A 15 15.15 22.60 9.11
CA GLY A 15 14.74 21.37 9.79
C GLY A 15 13.28 21.31 10.24
N ARG A 16 12.49 22.38 10.10
CA ARG A 16 11.06 22.35 10.43
C ARG A 16 10.30 21.46 9.44
N ILE A 17 9.39 20.65 9.97
CA ILE A 17 8.44 19.83 9.19
C ILE A 17 7.17 20.66 9.01
N CYS A 18 6.57 20.58 7.82
CA CYS A 18 5.26 21.18 7.58
C CYS A 18 4.19 20.39 8.33
N ASP A 19 3.44 21.08 9.17
CA ASP A 19 2.34 20.54 9.96
C ASP A 19 1.03 20.39 9.18
N HIS A 20 1.03 20.83 7.91
CA HIS A 20 -0.12 20.84 7.00
C HIS A 20 -1.36 21.58 7.54
N VAL A 21 -1.15 22.51 8.50
CA VAL A 21 -2.25 23.31 9.11
C VAL A 21 -2.88 24.27 8.11
N ASP A 22 -2.15 24.60 7.04
CA ASP A 22 -2.67 25.46 5.98
C ASP A 22 -3.73 24.71 5.15
N LYS A 23 -4.51 25.50 4.44
CA LYS A 23 -5.57 24.97 3.59
C LYS A 23 -5.00 24.01 2.55
N VAL A 24 -5.63 22.88 2.44
CA VAL A 24 -5.43 21.93 1.34
C VAL A 24 -6.13 22.53 0.11
N ASP A 25 -5.46 22.52 -1.03
CA ASP A 25 -6.06 22.98 -2.28
C ASP A 25 -7.14 22.00 -2.78
N LYS A 26 -7.87 22.40 -3.83
CA LYS A 26 -8.93 21.57 -4.45
C LYS A 26 -8.45 20.20 -4.95
N ASN A 27 -7.14 19.99 -5.08
CA ASN A 27 -6.53 18.75 -5.55
C ASN A 27 -6.01 17.89 -4.40
N GLY A 28 -6.11 18.34 -3.15
CA GLY A 28 -5.67 17.61 -1.96
C GLY A 28 -4.20 17.86 -1.58
N TYR A 29 -3.55 18.88 -2.14
CA TYR A 29 -2.17 19.24 -1.82
C TYR A 29 -2.10 20.36 -0.81
N CYS A 30 -1.15 20.28 0.11
CA CYS A 30 -0.85 21.36 1.02
C CYS A 30 -0.36 22.61 0.26
N THR A 31 -1.02 23.75 0.45
CA THR A 31 -0.68 25.00 -0.26
C THR A 31 0.69 25.55 0.12
N ARG A 32 1.26 25.13 1.27
CA ARG A 32 2.56 25.58 1.76
C ARG A 32 3.73 24.71 1.27
N CYS A 33 3.60 23.37 1.34
CA CYS A 33 4.70 22.47 1.03
C CYS A 33 4.49 21.64 -0.24
N GLN A 34 3.35 21.77 -0.87
CA GLN A 34 2.95 21.06 -2.09
C GLN A 34 2.93 19.53 -1.98
N MET A 35 2.92 18.99 -0.75
CA MET A 35 2.74 17.56 -0.54
C MET A 35 1.26 17.17 -0.68
N LEU A 36 1.01 15.98 -1.23
CA LEU A 36 -0.30 15.38 -1.25
C LEU A 36 -0.71 15.02 0.19
N VAL A 37 -1.77 15.63 0.69
CA VAL A 37 -2.29 15.44 2.05
C VAL A 37 -3.49 14.51 2.03
N GLU A 38 -4.43 14.75 1.10
CA GLU A 38 -5.63 13.93 0.92
C GLU A 38 -5.39 12.87 -0.16
N ALA A 39 -4.64 11.83 0.21
CA ALA A 39 -4.12 10.83 -0.73
C ALA A 39 -5.14 9.78 -1.15
N PHE A 40 -6.25 9.60 -0.43
CA PHE A 40 -7.26 8.58 -0.71
C PHE A 40 -8.63 9.20 -0.93
N GLU A 41 -9.45 8.55 -1.77
CA GLU A 41 -10.82 8.99 -2.04
C GLU A 41 -11.76 7.77 -2.07
N THR A 42 -12.89 7.87 -1.38
CA THR A 42 -13.99 6.92 -1.46
C THR A 42 -15.33 7.65 -1.30
N GLY A 43 -16.37 7.25 -2.06
CA GLY A 43 -17.67 7.89 -2.03
C GLY A 43 -17.65 9.40 -2.31
N GLY A 44 -16.68 9.91 -3.08
CA GLY A 44 -16.49 11.34 -3.34
C GLY A 44 -15.87 12.14 -2.18
N THR A 45 -15.53 11.48 -1.07
CA THR A 45 -14.87 12.10 0.09
C THR A 45 -13.38 11.72 0.10
N ARG A 46 -12.54 12.67 0.48
CA ARG A 46 -11.09 12.51 0.52
C ARG A 46 -10.58 12.31 1.93
N TYR A 47 -9.50 11.53 2.05
CA TYR A 47 -8.93 11.12 3.32
C TYR A 47 -7.40 11.25 3.29
N THR A 48 -6.84 11.57 4.43
CA THR A 48 -5.39 11.77 4.62
C THR A 48 -4.64 10.45 4.80
N SER A 49 -5.33 9.38 5.19
CA SER A 49 -4.73 8.05 5.37
C SER A 49 -5.64 6.95 4.84
N LEU A 50 -5.02 5.78 4.53
CA LEU A 50 -5.76 4.61 4.07
C LEU A 50 -6.69 4.08 5.17
N GLU A 51 -6.26 4.13 6.44
CA GLU A 51 -7.06 3.69 7.58
C GLU A 51 -8.34 4.52 7.72
N ASN A 52 -8.25 5.84 7.55
CA ASN A 52 -9.43 6.72 7.59
C ASN A 52 -10.39 6.42 6.44
N ALA A 53 -9.87 6.19 5.24
CA ALA A 53 -10.67 5.78 4.08
C ALA A 53 -11.33 4.41 4.30
N LEU A 54 -10.58 3.43 4.85
CA LEU A 54 -11.10 2.11 5.19
C LEU A 54 -12.18 2.16 6.25
N ASN A 55 -12.02 3.01 7.28
CA ASN A 55 -13.04 3.20 8.32
C ASN A 55 -14.35 3.74 7.75
N ALA A 56 -14.27 4.67 6.81
CA ALA A 56 -15.44 5.29 6.17
C ALA A 56 -16.09 4.39 5.09
N ALA A 57 -15.31 3.58 4.39
CA ALA A 57 -15.78 2.71 3.32
C ALA A 57 -16.74 1.64 3.83
N GLN A 58 -17.65 1.21 2.98
CA GLN A 58 -18.54 0.06 3.16
C GLN A 58 -18.08 -1.10 2.28
N ASP A 59 -18.59 -2.30 2.53
CA ASP A 59 -18.35 -3.46 1.67
C ASP A 59 -18.83 -3.17 0.24
N GLY A 60 -17.96 -3.44 -0.72
CA GLY A 60 -18.19 -3.13 -2.14
C GLY A 60 -17.64 -1.78 -2.59
N ASP A 61 -17.24 -0.90 -1.68
CA ASP A 61 -16.72 0.41 -2.06
C ASP A 61 -15.33 0.32 -2.73
N THR A 62 -15.05 1.33 -3.55
CA THR A 62 -13.73 1.55 -4.11
C THR A 62 -13.02 2.68 -3.36
N ILE A 63 -11.81 2.40 -2.87
CA ILE A 63 -10.88 3.41 -2.36
C ILE A 63 -9.84 3.67 -3.45
N THR A 64 -9.73 4.90 -3.90
CA THR A 64 -8.81 5.31 -4.97
C THR A 64 -7.62 6.08 -4.39
N LEU A 65 -6.40 5.65 -4.73
CA LEU A 65 -5.16 6.39 -4.45
C LEU A 65 -5.05 7.56 -5.45
N ARG A 66 -4.73 8.76 -4.97
CA ARG A 66 -4.74 10.00 -5.76
C ARG A 66 -3.36 10.49 -6.17
N GLY A 67 -2.31 9.85 -5.68
CA GLY A 67 -0.90 10.14 -6.02
C GLY A 67 0.03 9.15 -5.32
N PRO A 68 1.32 9.14 -5.68
CA PRO A 68 2.28 8.27 -5.00
C PRO A 68 2.37 8.63 -3.52
N LEU A 69 2.41 7.60 -2.67
CA LEU A 69 2.46 7.79 -1.22
C LEU A 69 3.38 6.78 -0.56
N GLU A 70 4.21 7.28 0.36
CA GLU A 70 4.95 6.43 1.31
C GLU A 70 4.23 6.43 2.66
N ILE A 71 3.96 5.23 3.18
CA ILE A 71 3.29 5.01 4.47
C ILE A 71 4.35 4.84 5.55
N GLU A 72 4.22 5.61 6.63
CA GLU A 72 5.15 5.64 7.75
C GLU A 72 4.82 4.66 8.89
N ASN A 73 3.69 3.96 8.80
CA ASN A 73 3.23 3.02 9.83
C ASN A 73 4.24 1.87 9.99
N LYS A 74 4.49 1.46 11.23
CA LYS A 74 5.28 0.25 11.51
C LYS A 74 4.48 -1.01 11.19
N GLU A 75 3.28 -1.11 11.73
CA GLU A 75 2.38 -2.23 11.52
C GLU A 75 1.81 -2.24 10.09
N PRO A 76 1.43 -3.42 9.58
CA PRO A 76 0.67 -3.52 8.33
C PRO A 76 -0.67 -2.80 8.42
N ILE A 77 -1.12 -2.20 7.32
CA ILE A 77 -2.49 -1.71 7.24
C ILE A 77 -3.41 -2.89 6.95
N GLU A 78 -4.33 -3.15 7.86
CA GLU A 78 -5.27 -4.27 7.76
C GLU A 78 -6.50 -3.90 6.94
N ILE A 79 -6.79 -4.72 5.92
CA ILE A 79 -7.99 -4.58 5.10
C ILE A 79 -8.94 -5.73 5.44
N SER A 80 -9.89 -5.49 6.34
CA SER A 80 -10.89 -6.47 6.79
C SER A 80 -12.23 -6.35 6.06
N LYS A 81 -12.50 -5.21 5.44
CA LYS A 81 -13.70 -4.98 4.64
C LYS A 81 -13.51 -5.48 3.21
N ASN A 82 -14.58 -5.87 2.57
CA ASN A 82 -14.62 -6.30 1.18
C ASN A 82 -14.63 -5.09 0.25
N ILE A 83 -13.46 -4.55 -0.09
CA ILE A 83 -13.31 -3.33 -0.87
C ILE A 83 -12.43 -3.53 -2.10
N ILE A 84 -12.47 -2.56 -3.00
CA ILE A 84 -11.53 -2.43 -4.11
C ILE A 84 -10.55 -1.30 -3.77
N LEU A 85 -9.26 -1.61 -3.64
CA LEU A 85 -8.20 -0.62 -3.57
C LEU A 85 -7.66 -0.36 -4.97
N ASN A 86 -8.08 0.74 -5.59
CA ASN A 86 -7.59 1.17 -6.88
C ASN A 86 -6.39 2.09 -6.71
N LEU A 87 -5.22 1.61 -7.09
CA LEU A 87 -3.97 2.39 -7.01
C LEU A 87 -3.84 3.46 -8.10
N ASN A 88 -4.74 3.45 -9.11
CA ASN A 88 -4.88 4.50 -10.12
C ASN A 88 -3.56 4.83 -10.86
N GLY A 89 -2.71 3.83 -11.08
CA GLY A 89 -1.40 3.96 -11.71
C GLY A 89 -0.28 4.43 -10.79
N PHE A 90 -0.57 4.71 -9.52
CA PHE A 90 0.41 5.19 -8.55
C PHE A 90 1.07 4.07 -7.74
N THR A 91 2.12 4.45 -7.03
CA THR A 91 2.83 3.58 -6.09
C THR A 91 2.43 3.89 -4.66
N LEU A 92 2.02 2.86 -3.94
CA LEU A 92 1.89 2.86 -2.49
C LEU A 92 3.09 2.13 -1.91
N SER A 93 3.91 2.81 -1.13
CA SER A 93 5.17 2.28 -0.61
C SER A 93 5.27 2.36 0.91
N LYS A 94 6.17 1.55 1.47
CA LYS A 94 6.53 1.54 2.89
C LYS A 94 8.01 1.19 3.00
N SER A 95 8.75 1.90 3.86
CA SER A 95 10.16 1.62 4.15
C SER A 95 10.38 1.13 5.59
N ARG A 96 9.39 0.44 6.14
CA ARG A 96 9.38 -0.06 7.52
C ARG A 96 9.29 -1.58 7.55
N GLU A 97 9.47 -2.11 8.76
CA GLU A 97 9.25 -3.53 9.08
C GLU A 97 7.85 -4.00 8.68
N GLU A 98 7.65 -5.28 8.62
CA GLU A 98 6.41 -5.96 8.26
C GLU A 98 5.91 -5.71 6.81
N ALA A 99 4.87 -6.41 6.41
CA ALA A 99 4.19 -6.15 5.14
C ALA A 99 3.57 -4.75 5.12
N LEU A 100 3.37 -4.18 3.93
CA LEU A 100 2.66 -2.90 3.84
C LEU A 100 1.17 -3.10 4.08
N LEU A 101 0.55 -4.09 3.40
CA LEU A 101 -0.87 -4.42 3.54
C LEU A 101 -1.05 -5.83 4.09
N CYS A 102 -2.04 -6.01 4.96
CA CYS A 102 -2.50 -7.32 5.43
C CYS A 102 -3.98 -7.48 5.09
N ILE A 103 -4.30 -8.44 4.22
CA ILE A 103 -5.65 -8.69 3.73
C ILE A 103 -6.35 -9.70 4.63
N LEU A 104 -7.46 -9.29 5.21
CA LEU A 104 -8.26 -10.10 6.13
C LEU A 104 -9.71 -10.31 5.62
N GLY A 105 -10.16 -9.46 4.69
CA GLY A 105 -11.49 -9.56 4.08
C GLY A 105 -11.60 -10.73 3.11
N SER A 106 -12.80 -11.25 2.96
CA SER A 106 -13.12 -12.41 2.11
C SER A 106 -13.34 -12.07 0.63
N ASN A 107 -13.31 -10.80 0.26
CA ASN A 107 -13.42 -10.34 -1.12
C ASN A 107 -12.78 -8.96 -1.29
N VAL A 108 -11.47 -8.92 -1.23
CA VAL A 108 -10.67 -7.70 -1.41
C VAL A 108 -10.05 -7.73 -2.80
N ALA A 109 -10.05 -6.60 -3.51
CA ALA A 109 -9.30 -6.45 -4.76
C ALA A 109 -8.28 -5.31 -4.63
N ILE A 110 -7.10 -5.49 -5.22
CA ILE A 110 -6.10 -4.43 -5.45
C ILE A 110 -5.88 -4.35 -6.95
N ILE A 111 -6.03 -3.16 -7.52
CA ILE A 111 -5.99 -2.97 -8.97
C ILE A 111 -5.16 -1.74 -9.39
N ASN A 112 -4.59 -1.80 -10.61
CA ASN A 112 -4.04 -0.65 -11.33
C ASN A 112 -2.93 0.11 -10.61
N GLY A 113 -1.78 -0.48 -10.39
CA GLY A 113 -0.63 0.25 -9.84
C GLY A 113 0.39 -0.61 -9.13
N LYS A 114 1.08 -0.04 -8.14
CA LYS A 114 2.19 -0.71 -7.47
C LYS A 114 2.07 -0.65 -5.94
N VAL A 115 2.31 -1.78 -5.27
CA VAL A 115 2.53 -1.85 -3.83
C VAL A 115 3.96 -2.32 -3.60
N GLN A 116 4.73 -1.56 -2.81
CA GLN A 116 6.15 -1.79 -2.66
C GLN A 116 6.60 -1.67 -1.20
N ASN A 117 7.36 -2.65 -0.70
CA ASN A 117 8.15 -2.48 0.51
C ASN A 117 9.60 -2.16 0.12
N THR A 118 10.14 -1.06 0.65
CA THR A 118 11.48 -0.56 0.34
C THR A 118 12.42 -0.60 1.55
N HIS A 119 12.14 -1.46 2.54
CA HIS A 119 12.99 -1.59 3.74
C HIS A 119 14.45 -1.86 3.33
N PRO A 120 15.43 -1.10 3.87
CA PRO A 120 16.78 -1.12 3.33
C PRO A 120 17.62 -2.33 3.74
N SER A 121 17.23 -3.02 4.82
CA SER A 121 18.11 -4.04 5.44
C SER A 121 17.53 -5.44 5.46
N ASP A 122 16.20 -5.60 5.49
CA ASP A 122 15.54 -6.87 5.72
C ASP A 122 14.47 -7.16 4.66
N PRO A 123 14.22 -8.47 4.37
CA PRO A 123 13.31 -8.88 3.31
C PRO A 123 11.85 -8.93 3.80
N TYR A 124 11.16 -7.82 3.78
CA TYR A 124 9.73 -7.74 4.10
C TYR A 124 8.83 -7.83 2.86
N HIS A 125 7.62 -8.34 3.04
CA HIS A 125 6.64 -8.53 1.97
C HIS A 125 5.95 -7.21 1.59
N ALA A 126 5.44 -7.11 0.36
CA ALA A 126 4.56 -6.00 -0.01
C ALA A 126 3.13 -6.24 0.54
N VAL A 127 2.56 -7.41 0.27
CA VAL A 127 1.21 -7.78 0.68
C VAL A 127 1.22 -9.15 1.35
N ALA A 128 0.57 -9.24 2.51
CA ALA A 128 0.25 -10.50 3.19
C ALA A 128 -1.26 -10.78 3.10
N VAL A 129 -1.66 -12.05 2.92
CA VAL A 129 -3.07 -12.47 2.92
C VAL A 129 -3.30 -13.44 4.08
N GLY A 130 -4.14 -13.03 5.00
CA GLY A 130 -4.38 -13.70 6.27
C GLY A 130 -3.36 -13.41 7.34
N LYS A 131 -3.69 -13.74 8.55
CA LYS A 131 -2.83 -13.78 9.74
C LYS A 131 -2.72 -15.21 10.25
N SER A 132 -1.77 -15.46 11.16
CA SER A 132 -1.66 -16.75 11.86
C SER A 132 -3.03 -17.19 12.40
N LYS A 133 -3.45 -18.41 12.05
CA LYS A 133 -4.74 -19.02 12.43
C LYS A 133 -6.00 -18.38 11.83
N GLN A 134 -5.88 -17.38 10.97
CA GLN A 134 -7.02 -16.80 10.26
C GLN A 134 -7.12 -17.40 8.86
N THR A 135 -8.32 -17.80 8.49
CA THR A 135 -8.67 -18.40 7.18
C THR A 135 -9.79 -17.60 6.52
N GLY A 136 -9.98 -17.81 5.21
CA GLY A 136 -11.08 -17.21 4.45
C GLY A 136 -10.81 -15.83 3.90
N ALA A 137 -9.59 -15.28 4.08
CA ALA A 137 -9.22 -14.08 3.37
C ALA A 137 -9.01 -14.39 1.88
N LYS A 138 -9.54 -13.52 1.01
CA LYS A 138 -9.41 -13.64 -0.43
C LYS A 138 -9.01 -12.33 -1.06
N LEU A 139 -7.93 -12.38 -1.86
CA LEU A 139 -7.39 -11.24 -2.58
C LEU A 139 -7.48 -11.48 -4.08
N THR A 140 -8.05 -10.52 -4.81
CA THR A 140 -7.98 -10.46 -6.28
C THR A 140 -6.99 -9.37 -6.69
N LEU A 141 -6.11 -9.70 -7.66
CA LEU A 141 -5.08 -8.81 -8.18
C LEU A 141 -5.25 -8.66 -9.68
N ASP A 142 -5.36 -7.40 -10.15
CA ASP A 142 -5.46 -7.09 -11.58
C ASP A 142 -4.63 -5.85 -11.93
N ASN A 143 -3.73 -6.00 -12.90
CA ASN A 143 -2.82 -4.93 -13.36
C ASN A 143 -2.03 -4.30 -12.20
N VAL A 144 -1.43 -5.14 -11.34
CA VAL A 144 -0.71 -4.70 -10.13
C VAL A 144 0.72 -5.22 -10.14
N THR A 145 1.66 -4.35 -9.76
CA THR A 145 3.02 -4.76 -9.40
C THR A 145 3.12 -4.86 -7.87
N LEU A 146 3.50 -6.02 -7.35
CA LEU A 146 3.84 -6.21 -5.94
C LEU A 146 5.33 -6.46 -5.80
N GLU A 147 6.01 -5.67 -4.97
CA GLU A 147 7.46 -5.77 -4.78
C GLU A 147 7.82 -5.82 -3.29
N GLY A 148 8.41 -6.94 -2.87
CA GLY A 148 8.99 -7.09 -1.54
C GLY A 148 10.37 -6.42 -1.45
N SER A 149 10.78 -6.02 -0.24
CA SER A 149 12.07 -5.39 0.01
C SER A 149 13.25 -6.35 -0.20
N VAL A 150 14.44 -5.81 -0.41
CA VAL A 150 15.68 -6.57 -0.57
C VAL A 150 16.46 -6.54 0.73
N GLY A 151 16.77 -7.69 1.30
CA GLY A 151 17.62 -7.80 2.47
C GLY A 151 19.04 -7.32 2.20
N GLY A 152 19.52 -6.40 3.03
CA GLY A 152 20.84 -5.81 2.91
C GLY A 152 21.97 -6.88 3.00
N GLY A 153 22.80 -6.96 1.98
CA GLY A 153 24.00 -7.83 1.96
C GLY A 153 23.75 -9.31 1.67
N THR A 154 22.54 -9.83 1.80
CA THR A 154 22.23 -11.25 1.54
C THR A 154 21.63 -11.52 0.16
N GLY A 155 21.12 -10.48 -0.51
CA GLY A 155 20.38 -10.59 -1.76
C GLY A 155 19.02 -11.30 -1.63
N VAL A 156 18.61 -11.68 -0.43
CA VAL A 156 17.31 -12.28 -0.18
C VAL A 156 16.24 -11.18 -0.34
N ARG A 157 15.18 -11.49 -1.08
CA ARG A 157 14.03 -10.59 -1.25
C ARG A 157 12.85 -11.08 -0.42
N GLY A 158 12.11 -10.14 0.17
CA GLY A 158 10.75 -10.38 0.61
C GLY A 158 9.86 -10.71 -0.59
N PHE A 159 8.77 -11.43 -0.36
CA PHE A 159 7.83 -11.75 -1.43
C PHE A 159 6.99 -10.52 -1.79
N GLY A 160 6.67 -10.36 -3.07
CA GLY A 160 5.64 -9.42 -3.48
C GLY A 160 4.30 -9.78 -2.84
N LEU A 161 3.95 -11.08 -2.89
CA LEU A 161 2.74 -11.64 -2.29
C LEU A 161 3.09 -12.81 -1.37
N PHE A 162 2.55 -12.78 -0.15
CA PHE A 162 2.72 -13.83 0.86
C PHE A 162 1.35 -14.21 1.42
N PHE A 163 0.98 -15.50 1.45
CA PHE A 163 -0.27 -15.91 2.05
C PHE A 163 -0.24 -17.30 2.69
N LEU A 164 -0.98 -17.42 3.79
CA LEU A 164 -1.02 -18.58 4.67
C LEU A 164 -2.15 -19.53 4.31
N THR A 165 -2.06 -20.76 4.84
CA THR A 165 -3.06 -21.82 4.70
C THR A 165 -4.49 -21.33 4.95
N GLY A 166 -5.44 -21.77 4.11
CA GLY A 166 -6.86 -21.44 4.22
C GLY A 166 -7.25 -20.08 3.65
N ASN A 167 -6.32 -19.39 3.00
CA ASN A 167 -6.55 -18.13 2.30
C ASN A 167 -6.40 -18.32 0.78
N GLU A 168 -6.91 -17.39 -0.01
CA GLU A 168 -6.95 -17.46 -1.47
C GLU A 168 -6.41 -16.19 -2.11
N ALA A 169 -5.66 -16.35 -3.20
CA ALA A 169 -5.32 -15.26 -4.09
C ALA A 169 -5.68 -15.60 -5.54
N VAL A 170 -6.30 -14.65 -6.23
CA VAL A 170 -6.63 -14.72 -7.66
C VAL A 170 -5.86 -13.64 -8.39
N VAL A 171 -5.03 -14.03 -9.34
CA VAL A 171 -4.23 -13.12 -10.16
C VAL A 171 -4.73 -13.15 -11.58
N THR A 172 -5.28 -12.04 -12.06
CA THR A 172 -5.70 -11.88 -13.45
C THR A 172 -4.57 -11.30 -14.29
N SER A 173 -3.81 -10.36 -13.73
CA SER A 173 -2.61 -9.81 -14.35
C SER A 173 -1.72 -9.13 -13.30
N GLY A 174 -0.42 -8.95 -13.61
CA GLY A 174 0.50 -8.23 -12.73
C GLY A 174 1.92 -8.78 -12.72
N THR A 175 2.78 -8.16 -11.90
CA THR A 175 4.18 -8.56 -11.72
C THR A 175 4.50 -8.69 -10.24
N PHE A 176 5.19 -9.77 -9.86
CA PHE A 176 5.49 -10.11 -8.46
C PHE A 176 7.00 -10.24 -8.27
N THR A 177 7.64 -9.09 -7.97
CA THR A 177 9.08 -9.04 -7.72
C THR A 177 9.40 -9.58 -6.33
N GLY A 178 10.36 -10.52 -6.28
CA GLY A 178 10.61 -11.34 -5.10
C GLY A 178 9.74 -12.59 -5.07
N GLY A 179 8.75 -12.70 -5.98
CA GLY A 179 7.91 -13.86 -6.16
C GLY A 179 6.66 -13.89 -5.29
N ILE A 180 6.03 -15.05 -5.29
CA ILE A 180 4.83 -15.37 -4.49
C ILE A 180 5.18 -16.53 -3.57
N TYR A 181 4.90 -16.40 -2.28
CA TYR A 181 4.92 -17.51 -1.32
C TYR A 181 3.50 -17.88 -0.95
N THR A 182 3.16 -19.16 -1.06
CA THR A 182 1.81 -19.64 -0.79
C THR A 182 1.79 -20.94 0.01
N GLU A 183 0.99 -20.97 1.06
CA GLU A 183 0.50 -22.17 1.73
C GLU A 183 -1.02 -22.35 1.48
N GLY A 184 -1.65 -21.40 0.82
CA GLY A 184 -3.08 -21.39 0.49
C GLY A 184 -3.36 -21.71 -0.97
N THR A 185 -4.50 -21.25 -1.49
CA THR A 185 -4.92 -21.47 -2.87
C THR A 185 -4.55 -20.30 -3.76
N LEU A 186 -3.75 -20.55 -4.79
CA LEU A 186 -3.39 -19.57 -5.81
C LEU A 186 -4.02 -19.94 -7.14
N SER A 187 -4.76 -19.00 -7.74
CA SER A 187 -5.27 -19.09 -9.11
C SER A 187 -4.68 -17.98 -9.95
N MET A 188 -3.95 -18.32 -11.01
CA MET A 188 -3.35 -17.33 -11.92
C MET A 188 -3.87 -17.59 -13.34
N SER A 189 -4.50 -16.56 -13.95
CA SER A 189 -4.87 -16.55 -15.37
C SER A 189 -3.95 -15.67 -16.22
N GLY A 190 -3.11 -14.87 -15.58
CA GLY A 190 -2.09 -14.02 -16.20
C GLY A 190 -1.08 -13.53 -15.16
N GLY A 191 -0.13 -12.70 -15.59
CA GLY A 191 0.89 -12.14 -14.72
C GLY A 191 2.21 -12.90 -14.75
N ASN A 192 3.21 -12.36 -14.06
CA ASN A 192 4.57 -12.88 -13.98
C ASN A 192 5.11 -12.80 -12.56
N ALA A 193 5.72 -13.87 -12.08
CA ALA A 193 6.36 -13.92 -10.76
C ALA A 193 7.81 -14.39 -10.90
N ASP A 194 8.72 -13.76 -10.15
CA ASP A 194 10.15 -14.15 -10.15
C ASP A 194 10.33 -15.58 -9.63
N ARG A 195 9.47 -16.01 -8.70
CA ARG A 195 9.44 -17.36 -8.10
C ARG A 195 8.05 -17.66 -7.49
N LEU A 196 7.71 -18.93 -7.41
CA LEU A 196 6.54 -19.50 -6.74
C LEU A 196 6.99 -20.44 -5.64
#